data_7ff20a673830eb9b2b35d9ffb7241b8b
#
_entry.id   7ff20a673830eb9b2b35d9ffb7241b8b
#
_cell.length_a   1.000
_cell.length_b   1.000
_cell.length_c   1.000
_cell.angle_alpha   90.00
_cell.angle_beta   90.00
_cell.angle_gamma   90.00
#
_symmetry.space_group_name_H-M   'P 1'
#
loop_
_entity.id
_entity.type
_entity.pdbx_description
1 polymer ?
#
loop_
_entity_poly.entity_id
_entity_poly.type
_entity_poly.pdbx_seq_one_letter_code
_entity_poly.pdbx_strand_id
1 'polypeptide(L)'
;QRIAFHILRTDQENVQRLVDALGGVKTGLQLCEVCNNITNAQRCHFCEDPNRDQTIVCVVEEPHNILPIETTRQYNGLYHVLHGAISPLKGYGPEQLKLRNLLERIGLGLAQEIILATNPTVEGEATAAYIARLLKPLGLKVSRIAMGIPVGSDIEFADEVTMTKSMENRREM
;
A
#
# COMPACT_ATOMS: atom_id res chain seq x y z
N GLN A 1 11.98 -27.40 0.65
CA GLN A 1 12.51 -28.49 -0.23
C GLN A 1 12.58 -28.05 -1.70
N ARG A 2 11.51 -27.52 -2.35
CA ARG A 2 11.53 -27.15 -3.78
C ARG A 2 12.64 -26.19 -4.17
N ILE A 3 12.87 -25.13 -3.38
CA ILE A 3 13.94 -24.14 -3.61
C ILE A 3 15.32 -24.81 -3.53
N ALA A 4 15.57 -25.65 -2.51
CA ALA A 4 16.84 -26.33 -2.34
C ALA A 4 17.16 -27.25 -3.54
N PHE A 5 16.19 -28.03 -4.01
CA PHE A 5 16.36 -28.86 -5.20
C PHE A 5 16.56 -28.06 -6.48
N HIS A 6 15.95 -26.90 -6.60
CA HIS A 6 16.19 -26.00 -7.73
C HIS A 6 17.64 -25.49 -7.71
N ILE A 7 18.13 -25.03 -6.56
CA ILE A 7 19.51 -24.55 -6.39
C ILE A 7 20.51 -25.68 -6.70
N LEU A 8 20.27 -26.91 -6.23
CA LEU A 8 21.16 -28.07 -6.51
C LEU A 8 21.27 -28.39 -8.01
N ARG A 9 20.27 -28.06 -8.81
CA ARG A 9 20.23 -28.32 -10.26
C ARG A 9 20.67 -27.13 -11.10
N THR A 10 20.81 -25.97 -10.48
CA THR A 10 21.22 -24.72 -11.14
C THR A 10 22.75 -24.65 -11.16
N ASP A 11 23.32 -24.12 -12.24
CA ASP A 11 24.76 -23.90 -12.35
C ASP A 11 25.27 -22.89 -11.31
N GLN A 12 26.55 -22.99 -10.99
CA GLN A 12 27.17 -22.20 -9.91
C GLN A 12 27.13 -20.69 -10.17
N GLU A 13 27.22 -20.25 -11.44
CA GLU A 13 27.18 -18.83 -11.80
C GLU A 13 25.81 -18.21 -11.46
N ASN A 14 24.72 -18.88 -11.82
CA ASN A 14 23.36 -18.42 -11.49
C ASN A 14 23.08 -18.48 -9.99
N VAL A 15 23.62 -19.48 -9.28
CA VAL A 15 23.56 -19.52 -7.80
C VAL A 15 24.30 -18.33 -7.20
N GLN A 16 25.50 -18.00 -7.70
CA GLN A 16 26.25 -16.86 -7.20
C GLN A 16 25.53 -15.53 -7.47
N ARG A 17 24.95 -15.34 -8.66
CA ARG A 17 24.11 -14.17 -8.95
C ARG A 17 22.95 -14.01 -7.98
N LEU A 18 22.32 -15.11 -7.58
CA LEU A 18 21.24 -15.08 -6.58
C LEU A 18 21.79 -14.68 -5.20
N VAL A 19 22.95 -15.20 -4.79
CA VAL A 19 23.60 -14.83 -3.52
C VAL A 19 23.93 -13.34 -3.50
N ASP A 20 24.52 -12.83 -4.58
CA ASP A 20 24.90 -11.42 -4.70
C ASP A 20 23.65 -10.50 -4.67
N ALA A 21 22.58 -10.90 -5.37
CA ALA A 21 21.31 -10.19 -5.35
C ALA A 21 20.69 -10.15 -3.95
N LEU A 22 20.68 -11.28 -3.22
CA LEU A 22 20.17 -11.34 -1.84
C LEU A 22 21.02 -10.49 -0.89
N GLY A 23 22.34 -10.50 -1.05
CA GLY A 23 23.23 -9.60 -0.31
C GLY A 23 22.95 -8.14 -0.59
N GLY A 24 22.77 -7.79 -1.86
CA GLY A 24 22.45 -6.42 -2.31
C GLY A 24 21.14 -5.87 -1.74
N VAL A 25 20.13 -6.73 -1.53
CA VAL A 25 18.86 -6.31 -0.89
C VAL A 25 19.08 -5.73 0.51
N LYS A 26 20.01 -6.31 1.28
CA LYS A 26 20.26 -5.87 2.66
C LYS A 26 21.05 -4.57 2.77
N THR A 27 21.91 -4.30 1.80
CA THR A 27 22.84 -3.16 1.84
C THR A 27 22.47 -2.02 0.90
N GLY A 28 21.70 -2.32 -0.17
CA GLY A 28 21.38 -1.39 -1.23
C GLY A 28 19.98 -0.79 -1.20
N LEU A 29 19.10 -1.25 -0.29
CA LEU A 29 17.72 -0.76 -0.20
C LEU A 29 17.49 0.02 1.09
N GLN A 30 16.71 1.08 0.95
CA GLN A 30 16.27 1.96 2.03
C GLN A 30 14.81 2.36 1.83
N LEU A 31 14.23 3.03 2.80
CA LEU A 31 12.91 3.62 2.67
C LEU A 31 13.02 5.02 2.03
N CYS A 32 12.13 5.29 1.09
CA CYS A 32 11.98 6.63 0.53
C CYS A 32 11.65 7.63 1.65
N GLU A 33 12.40 8.72 1.75
CA GLU A 33 12.22 9.74 2.79
C GLU A 33 10.82 10.40 2.77
N VAL A 34 10.13 10.39 1.61
CA VAL A 34 8.82 11.03 1.43
C VAL A 34 7.67 10.07 1.68
N CYS A 35 7.69 8.88 1.07
CA CYS A 35 6.53 7.98 1.03
C CYS A 35 6.75 6.64 1.74
N ASN A 36 7.95 6.39 2.27
CA ASN A 36 8.37 5.13 2.89
C ASN A 36 8.31 3.89 1.97
N ASN A 37 8.21 4.05 0.65
CA ASN A 37 8.38 2.93 -0.27
C ASN A 37 9.82 2.45 -0.28
N ILE A 38 10.05 1.18 -0.63
CA ILE A 38 11.40 0.63 -0.78
C ILE A 38 12.06 1.23 -2.03
N THR A 39 13.31 1.68 -1.90
CA THR A 39 14.09 2.29 -2.99
C THR A 39 15.59 2.09 -2.75
N ASN A 40 16.38 2.24 -3.80
CA ASN A 40 17.84 2.30 -3.73
C ASN A 40 18.38 3.74 -3.74
N ALA A 41 17.50 4.74 -3.76
CA ALA A 41 17.82 6.17 -3.75
C ALA A 41 17.14 6.86 -2.56
N GLN A 42 17.47 8.12 -2.29
CA GLN A 42 16.85 8.90 -1.23
C GLN A 42 15.34 9.06 -1.44
N ARG A 43 14.91 9.24 -2.69
CA ARG A 43 13.50 9.26 -3.11
C ARG A 43 13.24 8.13 -4.10
N CYS A 44 12.04 7.56 -4.04
CA CYS A 44 11.64 6.54 -5.01
C CYS A 44 11.15 7.19 -6.31
N HIS A 45 11.13 6.41 -7.38
CA HIS A 45 10.70 6.86 -8.70
C HIS A 45 9.29 7.46 -8.73
N PHE A 46 8.37 7.01 -7.87
CA PHE A 46 7.03 7.62 -7.75
C PHE A 46 7.07 9.04 -7.19
N CYS A 47 7.98 9.31 -6.24
CA CYS A 47 8.10 10.63 -5.62
C CYS A 47 8.94 11.61 -6.45
N GLU A 48 9.76 11.10 -7.38
CA GLU A 48 10.58 11.90 -8.29
C GLU A 48 9.90 12.21 -9.62
N ASP A 49 8.88 11.45 -10.01
CA ASP A 49 8.20 11.64 -11.29
C ASP A 49 7.37 12.93 -11.29
N PRO A 50 7.75 13.95 -12.08
CA PRO A 50 7.05 15.23 -12.13
C PRO A 50 5.69 15.14 -12.83
N ASN A 51 5.40 14.06 -13.54
CA ASN A 51 4.14 13.87 -14.24
C ASN A 51 3.03 13.33 -13.32
N ARG A 52 3.36 12.94 -12.08
CA ARG A 52 2.38 12.44 -11.12
C ARG A 52 1.64 13.60 -10.44
N ASP A 53 0.36 13.36 -10.22
CA ASP A 53 -0.50 14.30 -9.51
C ASP A 53 -0.14 14.31 -8.00
N GLN A 54 0.46 15.41 -7.58
CA GLN A 54 0.90 15.61 -6.21
C GLN A 54 -0.28 15.91 -5.25
N THR A 55 -1.47 16.20 -5.77
CA THR A 55 -2.64 16.51 -4.97
C THR A 55 -3.36 15.27 -4.44
N ILE A 56 -3.06 14.08 -5.00
CA ILE A 56 -3.71 12.81 -4.63
C ILE A 56 -2.66 11.86 -4.05
N VAL A 57 -2.92 11.33 -2.85
CA VAL A 57 -2.04 10.38 -2.17
C VAL A 57 -2.81 9.10 -1.84
N CYS A 58 -2.35 7.96 -2.38
CA CYS A 58 -2.86 6.65 -2.05
C CYS A 58 -2.05 6.05 -0.89
N VAL A 59 -2.72 5.74 0.21
CA VAL A 59 -2.12 5.17 1.43
C VAL A 59 -2.32 3.67 1.43
N VAL A 60 -1.22 2.93 1.46
CA VAL A 60 -1.17 1.46 1.47
C VAL A 60 -0.48 0.94 2.73
N GLU A 61 -0.75 -0.31 3.12
CA GLU A 61 -0.11 -0.94 4.28
C GLU A 61 1.36 -1.28 4.00
N GLU A 62 1.63 -1.92 2.85
CA GLU A 62 2.92 -2.48 2.52
C GLU A 62 3.40 -2.04 1.12
N PRO A 63 4.72 -1.98 0.86
CA PRO A 63 5.24 -1.57 -0.45
C PRO A 63 4.71 -2.40 -1.62
N HIS A 64 4.50 -3.71 -1.43
CA HIS A 64 4.00 -4.59 -2.47
C HIS A 64 2.53 -4.33 -2.86
N ASN A 65 1.77 -3.61 -2.03
CA ASN A 65 0.39 -3.22 -2.34
C ASN A 65 0.32 -2.14 -3.45
N ILE A 66 1.42 -1.47 -3.75
CA ILE A 66 1.50 -0.49 -4.83
C ILE A 66 1.37 -1.18 -6.20
N LEU A 67 1.99 -2.33 -6.37
CA LEU A 67 2.07 -3.00 -7.67
C LEU A 67 0.71 -3.31 -8.30
N PRO A 68 -0.29 -3.87 -7.60
CA PRO A 68 -1.62 -4.07 -8.17
C PRO A 68 -2.28 -2.78 -8.64
N ILE A 69 -2.07 -1.67 -7.94
CA ILE A 69 -2.64 -0.36 -8.32
C ILE A 69 -1.96 0.16 -9.58
N GLU A 70 -0.64 0.12 -9.66
CA GLU A 70 0.13 0.55 -10.83
C GLU A 70 -0.17 -0.29 -12.07
N THR A 71 -0.42 -1.60 -11.90
CA THR A 71 -0.77 -2.50 -13.02
C THR A 71 -2.04 -2.05 -13.74
N THR A 72 -2.96 -1.35 -13.08
CA THR A 72 -4.18 -0.82 -13.70
C THR A 72 -3.91 0.32 -14.68
N ARG A 73 -2.80 1.05 -14.53
CA ARG A 73 -2.46 2.27 -15.27
C ARG A 73 -3.54 3.37 -15.20
N GLN A 74 -4.43 3.30 -14.20
CA GLN A 74 -5.52 4.27 -14.02
C GLN A 74 -5.24 5.29 -12.91
N TYR A 75 -4.22 5.02 -12.10
CA TYR A 75 -3.82 5.88 -11.00
C TYR A 75 -2.53 6.63 -11.33
N ASN A 76 -2.56 7.94 -11.26
CA ASN A 76 -1.41 8.79 -11.52
C ASN A 76 -1.03 9.67 -10.31
N GLY A 77 -1.56 9.40 -9.13
CA GLY A 77 -1.20 10.10 -7.90
C GLY A 77 0.07 9.54 -7.24
N LEU A 78 0.36 10.04 -6.05
CA LEU A 78 1.48 9.62 -5.24
C LEU A 78 1.07 8.56 -4.22
N TYR A 79 2.06 7.88 -3.63
CA TYR A 79 1.84 6.84 -2.62
C TYR A 79 2.34 7.24 -1.25
N HIS A 80 1.84 6.56 -0.23
CA HIS A 80 2.39 6.55 1.11
C HIS A 80 2.25 5.15 1.71
N VAL A 81 3.35 4.60 2.25
CA VAL A 81 3.41 3.25 2.82
C VAL A 81 3.47 3.33 4.33
N LEU A 82 2.55 2.63 5.00
CA LEU A 82 2.41 2.63 6.46
C LEU A 82 3.37 1.66 7.14
N HIS A 83 3.83 0.61 6.44
CA HIS A 83 4.56 -0.55 6.98
C HIS A 83 3.81 -1.29 8.07
N GLY A 84 2.53 -1.56 7.82
CA GLY A 84 1.66 -2.36 8.69
C GLY A 84 0.25 -1.81 8.82
N ALA A 85 -0.49 -2.40 9.76
CA ALA A 85 -1.83 -2.00 10.15
C ALA A 85 -1.96 -2.00 11.69
N ILE A 86 -2.90 -1.23 12.22
CA ILE A 86 -3.22 -1.21 13.65
C ILE A 86 -3.78 -2.58 14.04
N SER A 87 -3.11 -3.25 14.97
CA SER A 87 -3.50 -4.56 15.49
C SER A 87 -3.25 -4.64 17.00
N PRO A 88 -4.21 -4.24 17.82
CA PRO A 88 -4.05 -4.24 19.27
C PRO A 88 -3.70 -5.62 19.84
N LEU A 89 -4.23 -6.69 19.25
CA LEU A 89 -3.94 -8.06 19.65
C LEU A 89 -2.47 -8.45 19.45
N LYS A 90 -1.79 -7.82 18.49
CA LYS A 90 -0.36 -8.02 18.20
C LYS A 90 0.51 -6.95 18.85
N GLY A 91 -0.07 -6.04 19.66
CA GLY A 91 0.65 -4.91 20.24
C GLY A 91 1.06 -3.83 19.24
N TYR A 92 0.43 -3.80 18.05
CA TYR A 92 0.71 -2.81 17.01
C TYR A 92 -0.27 -1.65 17.12
N GLY A 93 0.21 -0.52 17.64
CA GLY A 93 -0.53 0.74 17.73
C GLY A 93 -0.20 1.69 16.58
N PRO A 94 -0.86 2.86 16.55
CA PRO A 94 -0.62 3.88 15.53
C PRO A 94 0.81 4.42 15.50
N GLU A 95 1.51 4.37 16.61
CA GLU A 95 2.88 4.86 16.79
C GLU A 95 3.93 4.00 16.07
N GLN A 96 3.62 2.72 15.77
CA GLN A 96 4.48 1.84 14.99
C GLN A 96 4.33 2.07 13.48
N LEU A 97 3.24 2.71 13.06
CA LEU A 97 2.98 3.02 11.66
C LEU A 97 3.71 4.29 11.22
N LYS A 98 4.06 4.36 9.94
CA LYS A 98 4.71 5.54 9.34
C LYS A 98 3.71 6.70 9.10
N LEU A 99 2.84 6.96 10.08
CA LEU A 99 1.81 8.02 10.00
C LEU A 99 2.40 9.41 10.13
N ARG A 100 3.48 9.59 10.87
CA ARG A 100 4.11 10.89 11.08
C ARG A 100 4.50 11.56 9.77
N ASN A 101 5.19 10.81 8.90
CA ASN A 101 5.61 11.32 7.58
C ASN A 101 4.38 11.68 6.70
N LEU A 102 3.26 10.94 6.82
CA LEU A 102 2.03 11.28 6.11
C LEU A 102 1.49 12.63 6.58
N LEU A 103 1.40 12.84 7.88
CA LEU A 103 0.90 14.10 8.45
C LEU A 103 1.82 15.29 8.13
N GLU A 104 3.15 15.11 8.21
CA GLU A 104 4.12 16.12 7.80
C GLU A 104 3.94 16.51 6.32
N ARG A 105 3.77 15.52 5.44
CA ARG A 105 3.53 15.74 4.02
C ARG A 105 2.22 16.50 3.76
N ILE A 106 1.15 16.14 4.45
CA ILE A 106 -0.15 16.83 4.36
C ILE A 106 -0.02 18.28 4.85
N GLY A 107 0.75 18.51 5.91
CA GLY A 107 1.03 19.84 6.45
C GLY A 107 1.71 20.79 5.45
N LEU A 108 2.34 20.28 4.39
CA LEU A 108 2.87 21.09 3.28
C LEU A 108 1.77 21.67 2.37
N GLY A 109 0.52 21.26 2.53
CA GLY A 109 -0.64 21.82 1.84
C GLY A 109 -0.83 21.45 0.37
N LEU A 110 -0.04 20.48 -0.15
CA LEU A 110 -0.16 20.04 -1.55
C LEU A 110 -1.29 19.01 -1.75
N ALA A 111 -1.48 18.12 -0.78
CA ALA A 111 -2.48 17.07 -0.87
C ALA A 111 -3.91 17.62 -0.70
N GLN A 112 -4.81 17.24 -1.61
CA GLN A 112 -6.25 17.56 -1.58
C GLN A 112 -7.09 16.29 -1.33
N GLU A 113 -6.63 15.14 -1.81
CA GLU A 113 -7.31 13.88 -1.61
C GLU A 113 -6.36 12.81 -1.04
N ILE A 114 -6.84 12.08 -0.04
CA ILE A 114 -6.18 10.88 0.50
C ILE A 114 -7.07 9.68 0.23
N ILE A 115 -6.55 8.73 -0.55
CA ILE A 115 -7.22 7.46 -0.85
C ILE A 115 -6.68 6.41 0.12
N LEU A 116 -7.54 5.86 0.98
CA LEU A 116 -7.16 4.79 1.90
C LEU A 116 -7.30 3.45 1.18
N ALA A 117 -6.16 2.81 0.91
CA ALA A 117 -6.05 1.54 0.21
C ALA A 117 -5.43 0.45 1.11
N THR A 118 -5.80 0.46 2.40
CA THR A 118 -5.45 -0.63 3.34
C THR A 118 -6.24 -1.89 2.97
N ASN A 119 -5.75 -3.06 3.40
CA ASN A 119 -6.41 -4.32 3.10
C ASN A 119 -7.84 -4.38 3.68
N PRO A 120 -8.76 -5.12 3.05
CA PRO A 120 -10.13 -5.31 3.55
C PRO A 120 -10.18 -6.33 4.70
N THR A 121 -9.31 -6.17 5.69
CA THR A 121 -9.25 -6.93 6.93
C THR A 121 -9.74 -6.09 8.10
N VAL A 122 -10.04 -6.72 9.23
CA VAL A 122 -10.45 -5.99 10.45
C VAL A 122 -9.40 -4.96 10.84
N GLU A 123 -8.12 -5.31 10.80
CA GLU A 123 -7.00 -4.42 11.09
C GLU A 123 -6.89 -3.29 10.06
N GLY A 124 -7.03 -3.61 8.77
CA GLY A 124 -6.98 -2.61 7.69
C GLY A 124 -8.13 -1.62 7.75
N GLU A 125 -9.35 -2.07 8.08
CA GLU A 125 -10.51 -1.20 8.30
C GLU A 125 -10.35 -0.31 9.54
N ALA A 126 -9.86 -0.88 10.64
CA ALA A 126 -9.56 -0.10 11.85
C ALA A 126 -8.50 0.98 11.57
N THR A 127 -7.48 0.64 10.78
CA THR A 127 -6.42 1.56 10.35
C THR A 127 -6.99 2.67 9.46
N ALA A 128 -7.80 2.33 8.46
CA ALA A 128 -8.46 3.31 7.60
C ALA A 128 -9.36 4.26 8.41
N ALA A 129 -10.18 3.72 9.30
CA ALA A 129 -11.06 4.52 10.16
C ALA A 129 -10.27 5.47 11.08
N TYR A 130 -9.15 5.00 11.62
CA TYR A 130 -8.26 5.80 12.46
C TYR A 130 -7.67 6.96 11.65
N ILE A 131 -7.08 6.68 10.47
CA ILE A 131 -6.49 7.71 9.60
C ILE A 131 -7.56 8.71 9.13
N ALA A 132 -8.73 8.23 8.70
CA ALA A 132 -9.83 9.10 8.30
C ALA A 132 -10.25 10.07 9.41
N ARG A 133 -10.28 9.61 10.66
CA ARG A 133 -10.60 10.45 11.84
C ARG A 133 -9.55 11.53 12.06
N LEU A 134 -8.27 11.22 11.86
CA LEU A 134 -7.17 12.19 11.97
C LEU A 134 -7.23 13.24 10.87
N LEU A 135 -7.60 12.86 9.64
CA LEU A 135 -7.51 13.72 8.47
C LEU A 135 -8.76 14.56 8.21
N LYS A 136 -9.95 14.11 8.62
CA LYS A 136 -11.22 14.87 8.46
C LYS A 136 -11.16 16.32 8.97
N PRO A 137 -10.58 16.61 10.16
CA PRO A 137 -10.49 17.98 10.65
C PRO A 137 -9.62 18.91 9.80
N LEU A 138 -8.75 18.35 8.94
CA LEU A 138 -7.83 19.11 8.09
C LEU A 138 -8.47 19.59 6.78
N GLY A 139 -9.77 19.31 6.56
CA GLY A 139 -10.50 19.72 5.36
C GLY A 139 -10.14 18.95 4.10
N LEU A 140 -9.46 17.81 4.22
CA LEU A 140 -9.07 16.95 3.11
C LEU A 140 -10.21 16.04 2.67
N LYS A 141 -10.29 15.77 1.37
CA LYS A 141 -11.11 14.69 0.86
C LYS A 141 -10.46 13.36 1.22
N VAL A 142 -11.15 12.55 2.02
CA VAL A 142 -10.68 11.20 2.39
C VAL A 142 -11.63 10.19 1.76
N SER A 143 -11.10 9.36 0.89
CA SER A 143 -11.83 8.28 0.21
C SER A 143 -11.26 6.90 0.57
N ARG A 144 -12.04 5.86 0.35
CA ARG A 144 -11.68 4.46 0.58
C ARG A 144 -11.80 3.71 -0.75
N ILE A 145 -10.86 2.82 -1.07
CA ILE A 145 -11.04 1.92 -2.22
C ILE A 145 -12.33 1.13 -2.05
N ALA A 146 -13.06 0.93 -3.14
CA ALA A 146 -14.32 0.20 -3.14
C ALA A 146 -14.10 -1.27 -2.74
N MET A 147 -15.05 -1.81 -2.00
CA MET A 147 -15.10 -3.21 -1.62
C MET A 147 -16.37 -3.82 -2.21
N GLY A 148 -16.28 -5.06 -2.66
CA GLY A 148 -17.42 -5.75 -3.25
C GLY A 148 -17.03 -7.02 -3.97
N ILE A 149 -17.97 -7.56 -4.76
CA ILE A 149 -17.77 -8.77 -5.55
C ILE A 149 -16.72 -8.51 -6.63
N PRO A 150 -15.68 -9.36 -6.74
CA PRO A 150 -14.68 -9.24 -7.80
C PRO A 150 -15.30 -9.40 -9.19
N VAL A 151 -14.81 -8.63 -10.14
CA VAL A 151 -15.23 -8.75 -11.55
C VAL A 151 -14.89 -10.14 -12.08
N GLY A 152 -15.86 -10.82 -12.69
CA GLY A 152 -15.70 -12.18 -13.24
C GLY A 152 -16.03 -13.30 -12.27
N SER A 153 -16.48 -13.00 -11.04
CA SER A 153 -17.03 -14.00 -10.12
C SER A 153 -18.57 -13.98 -10.13
N ASP A 154 -19.17 -15.14 -9.91
CA ASP A 154 -20.62 -15.27 -9.78
C ASP A 154 -21.09 -14.84 -8.39
N ILE A 155 -22.26 -14.22 -8.33
CA ILE A 155 -22.86 -13.70 -7.08
C ILE A 155 -23.10 -14.83 -6.07
N GLU A 156 -23.41 -16.04 -6.54
CA GLU A 156 -23.70 -17.18 -5.67
C GLU A 156 -22.51 -17.66 -4.83
N PHE A 157 -21.27 -17.31 -5.22
CA PHE A 157 -20.06 -17.67 -4.47
C PHE A 157 -19.60 -16.58 -3.51
N ALA A 158 -20.28 -15.44 -3.47
CA ALA A 158 -19.92 -14.36 -2.55
C ALA A 158 -20.36 -14.72 -1.12
N ASP A 159 -19.43 -14.60 -0.17
CA ASP A 159 -19.75 -14.72 1.24
C ASP A 159 -20.62 -13.55 1.72
N GLU A 160 -21.24 -13.71 2.90
CA GLU A 160 -22.16 -12.74 3.48
C GLU A 160 -21.54 -11.35 3.65
N VAL A 161 -20.27 -11.29 4.07
CA VAL A 161 -19.56 -10.02 4.30
C VAL A 161 -19.31 -9.31 2.97
N THR A 162 -18.81 -10.03 1.97
CA THR A 162 -18.57 -9.51 0.62
C THR A 162 -19.87 -9.01 -0.02
N MET A 163 -20.98 -9.76 0.13
CA MET A 163 -22.29 -9.37 -0.38
C MET A 163 -22.79 -8.09 0.32
N THR A 164 -22.68 -8.03 1.64
CA THR A 164 -23.06 -6.85 2.41
C THR A 164 -22.31 -5.61 1.93
N LYS A 165 -20.98 -5.70 1.78
CA LYS A 165 -20.15 -4.60 1.29
C LYS A 165 -20.50 -4.19 -0.14
N SER A 166 -20.83 -5.13 -1.00
CA SER A 166 -21.28 -4.85 -2.37
C SER A 166 -22.58 -4.06 -2.39
N MET A 167 -23.53 -4.41 -1.53
CA MET A 167 -24.81 -3.70 -1.42
C MET A 167 -24.66 -2.31 -0.78
N GLU A 168 -23.77 -2.15 0.21
CA GLU A 168 -23.45 -0.85 0.81
C GLU A 168 -22.81 0.09 -0.21
N ASN A 169 -21.88 -0.42 -1.03
CA ASN A 169 -21.10 0.36 -2.00
C ASN A 169 -21.74 0.39 -3.41
N ARG A 170 -23.02 -0.01 -3.56
CA ARG A 170 -23.70 0.03 -4.86
C ARG A 170 -23.72 1.44 -5.44
N ARG A 171 -23.55 1.54 -6.74
CA ARG A 171 -23.56 2.81 -7.47
C ARG A 171 -24.89 2.97 -8.22
N GLU A 172 -25.33 4.21 -8.31
CA GLU A 172 -26.38 4.60 -9.24
C GLU A 172 -25.84 4.50 -10.68
N MET A 173 -26.70 4.04 -11.62
CA MET A 173 -26.34 3.82 -13.03
C MET A 173 -27.04 4.86 -13.91
#